data_3b9f9a26c8f47688af6bd6c4cc1f9824
#
_entry.id   3b9f9a26c8f47688af6bd6c4cc1f9824
#
_cell.length_a   1.000
_cell.length_b   1.000
_cell.length_c   1.000
_cell.angle_alpha   90.00
_cell.angle_beta   90.00
_cell.angle_gamma   90.00
#
_symmetry.space_group_name_H-M   'P 1'
#
loop_
_entity.id
_entity.type
_entity.pdbx_description
1 polymer ?
#
loop_
_entity_poly.entity_id
_entity_poly.type
_entity_poly.pdbx_seq_one_letter_code
_entity_poly.pdbx_strand_id
1 'polypeptide(L)'
;MPSLLDLTLDIRTLICREDVLRRKDLARLSRSCKAWHEAANPVLWSYIRLTNLLRLLPEGAFSRAHTSSSITLDALSAEHWAPLLKLSPLVKRLRFNKFVDDIVRSLIAESPPPTTLFPNLITLEFRDAPPKYVYVNERSAREFYRERCKFLEAIVPPHVSISTLDLGDIFFDVFVCRSIPLNGNSLTRLRVEETVGSTFYAAYGPSGLRAFVKALSDMPHLLEVALKLPFDREPMLLEALSRLPALESLSLSLGRAAVRRGHWTRVPPDYSEGAFPALRHLYLNSGLSFVDAIDIIQCAPVTRRRPLKILKVVCADADPSSTLSALTEVMRRHCSFDHLEEVTIDDFFVSFDWPLLSKHIAPLTAFSRLTDLYICPLEGTELTDDDCLKMARAWPNLQNLDIFVNCEICPKEGIACTLVSLAAFAKHCPQICHINMNFTATSLPDRATAAHHSLILAGAVNRRTDPVEIPLQACVDIVNGRDVAEFLVDVFDGMARVNLTYPEDFTDPRTEGATEEFRRRDAEWEQVRSMTSGCREEPSLP
;
A
#
# COMPACT_ATOMS: atom_id res chain seq x y z
N MET A 1 -20.16 -14.78 39.54
CA MET A 1 -19.71 -14.14 38.29
C MET A 1 -20.80 -14.34 37.25
N PRO A 2 -21.24 -13.30 36.51
CA PRO A 2 -22.20 -13.47 35.43
C PRO A 2 -21.60 -14.47 34.40
N SER A 3 -22.45 -15.38 33.94
CA SER A 3 -22.06 -16.35 32.91
C SER A 3 -21.87 -15.63 31.58
N LEU A 4 -20.95 -16.09 30.75
CA LEU A 4 -20.82 -15.62 29.34
C LEU A 4 -22.12 -15.81 28.54
N LEU A 5 -23.06 -16.64 29.05
CA LEU A 5 -24.37 -16.85 28.48
C LEU A 5 -25.36 -15.72 28.84
N ASP A 6 -25.07 -14.91 29.84
CA ASP A 6 -25.90 -13.78 30.26
C ASP A 6 -25.64 -12.51 29.46
N LEU A 7 -24.59 -12.53 28.58
CA LEU A 7 -24.30 -11.41 27.67
C LEU A 7 -25.42 -11.23 26.64
N THR A 8 -25.72 -9.99 26.30
CA THR A 8 -26.68 -9.69 25.23
C THR A 8 -26.15 -10.17 23.87
N LEU A 9 -27.05 -10.34 22.90
CA LEU A 9 -26.67 -10.74 21.53
C LEU A 9 -25.67 -9.78 20.92
N ASP A 10 -25.83 -8.47 21.16
CA ASP A 10 -24.94 -7.44 20.62
C ASP A 10 -23.51 -7.58 21.15
N ILE A 11 -23.35 -7.80 22.46
CA ILE A 11 -22.03 -7.99 23.08
C ILE A 11 -21.39 -9.28 22.55
N ARG A 12 -22.13 -10.39 22.45
CA ARG A 12 -21.62 -11.63 21.87
C ARG A 12 -21.21 -11.45 20.41
N THR A 13 -21.99 -10.68 19.64
CA THR A 13 -21.65 -10.37 18.26
C THR A 13 -20.40 -9.51 18.14
N LEU A 14 -20.21 -8.54 19.05
CA LEU A 14 -18.97 -7.75 19.12
C LEU A 14 -17.77 -8.64 19.40
N ILE A 15 -17.86 -9.52 20.40
CA ILE A 15 -16.81 -10.50 20.70
C ILE A 15 -16.47 -11.35 19.47
N CYS A 16 -17.48 -11.80 18.72
CA CYS A 16 -17.26 -12.59 17.52
C CYS A 16 -16.63 -11.79 16.37
N ARG A 17 -16.71 -10.46 16.37
CA ARG A 17 -16.11 -9.58 15.35
C ARG A 17 -14.65 -9.20 15.65
N GLU A 18 -14.19 -9.45 16.86
CA GLU A 18 -12.81 -9.18 17.23
C GLU A 18 -11.83 -9.99 16.37
N ASP A 19 -10.80 -9.35 15.84
CA ASP A 19 -9.80 -9.96 14.94
C ASP A 19 -8.98 -11.06 15.60
N VAL A 20 -9.02 -11.15 16.93
CA VAL A 20 -8.36 -12.20 17.72
C VAL A 20 -9.00 -13.57 17.46
N LEU A 21 -10.30 -13.64 17.16
CA LEU A 21 -11.00 -14.90 16.92
C LEU A 21 -10.81 -15.37 15.47
N ARG A 22 -10.13 -16.50 15.33
CA ARG A 22 -9.97 -17.15 14.02
C ARG A 22 -11.28 -17.83 13.59
N ARG A 23 -11.45 -18.05 12.29
CA ARG A 23 -12.65 -18.75 11.74
C ARG A 23 -12.93 -20.09 12.41
N LYS A 24 -11.90 -20.85 12.78
CA LYS A 24 -12.06 -22.13 13.51
C LYS A 24 -12.69 -21.93 14.89
N ASP A 25 -12.38 -20.83 15.56
CA ASP A 25 -12.89 -20.52 16.89
C ASP A 25 -14.35 -20.04 16.79
N LEU A 26 -14.68 -19.22 15.80
CA LEU A 26 -16.08 -18.86 15.47
C LEU A 26 -16.92 -20.10 15.14
N ALA A 27 -16.38 -21.04 14.37
CA ALA A 27 -17.06 -22.29 14.04
C ALA A 27 -17.26 -23.19 15.27
N ARG A 28 -16.36 -23.17 16.26
CA ARG A 28 -16.53 -23.86 17.53
C ARG A 28 -17.60 -23.17 18.39
N LEU A 29 -17.54 -21.84 18.51
CA LEU A 29 -18.54 -21.05 19.22
C LEU A 29 -19.93 -21.28 18.65
N SER A 30 -20.10 -21.23 17.33
CA SER A 30 -21.40 -21.44 16.68
C SER A 30 -22.00 -22.83 16.93
N ARG A 31 -21.20 -23.81 17.34
CA ARG A 31 -21.63 -25.18 17.68
C ARG A 31 -21.80 -25.43 19.17
N SER A 32 -21.40 -24.50 20.03
CA SER A 32 -21.41 -24.68 21.48
C SER A 32 -22.82 -24.60 22.08
N CYS A 33 -23.60 -23.59 21.71
CA CYS A 33 -25.00 -23.43 22.14
C CYS A 33 -25.74 -22.49 21.19
N LYS A 34 -27.10 -22.46 21.30
CA LYS A 34 -27.97 -21.61 20.46
C LYS A 34 -27.58 -20.12 20.54
N ALA A 35 -27.30 -19.62 21.71
CA ALA A 35 -26.98 -18.22 21.95
C ALA A 35 -25.67 -17.78 21.23
N TRP A 36 -24.64 -18.63 21.24
CA TRP A 36 -23.42 -18.39 20.47
C TRP A 36 -23.58 -18.68 18.99
N HIS A 37 -24.45 -19.61 18.61
CA HIS A 37 -24.79 -19.84 17.19
C HIS A 37 -25.38 -18.57 16.56
N GLU A 38 -26.33 -17.91 17.23
CA GLU A 38 -26.96 -16.69 16.74
C GLU A 38 -25.97 -15.52 16.58
N ALA A 39 -24.95 -15.43 17.46
CA ALA A 39 -23.93 -14.38 17.40
C ALA A 39 -22.80 -14.69 16.40
N ALA A 40 -22.25 -15.91 16.45
CA ALA A 40 -21.06 -16.28 15.68
C ALA A 40 -21.37 -16.65 14.22
N ASN A 41 -22.54 -17.24 13.95
CA ASN A 41 -22.89 -17.70 12.62
C ASN A 41 -22.95 -16.59 11.56
N PRO A 42 -23.58 -15.42 11.81
CA PRO A 42 -23.54 -14.29 10.88
C PRO A 42 -22.13 -13.78 10.61
N VAL A 43 -21.25 -13.76 11.62
CA VAL A 43 -19.85 -13.33 11.46
C VAL A 43 -19.05 -14.35 10.66
N LEU A 44 -19.19 -15.64 10.97
CA LEU A 44 -18.52 -16.75 10.30
C LEU A 44 -18.81 -16.76 8.78
N TRP A 45 -20.07 -16.50 8.38
CA TRP A 45 -20.53 -16.53 7.01
C TRP A 45 -20.48 -15.19 6.30
N SER A 46 -20.23 -14.08 7.02
CA SER A 46 -20.20 -12.73 6.43
C SER A 46 -19.12 -12.58 5.36
N TYR A 47 -17.96 -13.21 5.55
CA TYR A 47 -16.86 -13.24 4.58
C TYR A 47 -16.57 -14.67 4.16
N ILE A 48 -16.80 -14.99 2.90
CA ILE A 48 -16.66 -16.35 2.41
C ILE A 48 -15.99 -16.40 1.03
N ARG A 49 -15.23 -17.49 0.82
CA ARG A 49 -14.82 -17.91 -0.52
C ARG A 49 -15.91 -18.74 -1.15
N LEU A 50 -16.19 -18.53 -2.42
CA LEU A 50 -17.22 -19.27 -3.13
C LEU A 50 -17.04 -20.78 -2.98
N THR A 51 -15.81 -21.29 -3.09
CA THR A 51 -15.47 -22.70 -2.90
C THR A 51 -15.94 -23.30 -1.58
N ASN A 52 -16.03 -22.50 -0.51
CA ASN A 52 -16.52 -22.99 0.78
C ASN A 52 -18.04 -23.13 0.81
N LEU A 53 -18.75 -22.29 0.05
CA LEU A 53 -20.21 -22.40 -0.09
C LEU A 53 -20.60 -23.63 -0.88
N LEU A 54 -19.80 -23.98 -1.87
CA LEU A 54 -20.10 -25.14 -2.71
C LEU A 54 -20.02 -26.48 -1.99
N ARG A 55 -19.24 -26.53 -0.90
CA ARG A 55 -19.21 -27.70 -0.01
C ARG A 55 -20.54 -27.97 0.69
N LEU A 56 -21.47 -27.04 0.61
CA LEU A 56 -22.84 -27.21 1.12
C LEU A 56 -23.78 -27.89 0.12
N LEU A 57 -23.35 -28.00 -1.13
CA LEU A 57 -24.08 -28.79 -2.14
C LEU A 57 -23.91 -30.29 -1.84
N PRO A 58 -24.88 -31.09 -2.21
CA PRO A 58 -24.86 -32.55 -1.95
C PRO A 58 -23.60 -33.24 -2.50
N GLU A 59 -23.16 -34.27 -1.80
CA GLU A 59 -22.12 -35.16 -2.29
C GLU A 59 -22.62 -35.78 -3.61
N GLY A 60 -21.89 -35.60 -4.69
CA GLY A 60 -22.30 -36.03 -6.03
C GLY A 60 -22.61 -34.90 -7.00
N ALA A 61 -22.97 -33.70 -6.51
CA ALA A 61 -23.04 -32.51 -7.39
C ALA A 61 -21.68 -32.22 -8.06
N PHE A 62 -20.61 -32.75 -7.49
CA PHE A 62 -19.22 -32.69 -7.97
C PHE A 62 -18.64 -34.10 -8.09
N SER A 63 -19.07 -34.88 -9.08
CA SER A 63 -18.37 -36.13 -9.37
C SER A 63 -17.00 -35.80 -9.98
N ARG A 64 -15.93 -36.05 -9.23
CA ARG A 64 -14.58 -36.07 -9.77
C ARG A 64 -14.46 -37.25 -10.73
N ALA A 65 -14.64 -37.02 -11.98
CA ALA A 65 -14.15 -37.94 -13.00
C ALA A 65 -12.62 -37.90 -12.95
N HIS A 66 -12.00 -38.91 -12.36
CA HIS A 66 -10.54 -38.97 -12.11
C HIS A 66 -9.67 -39.06 -13.38
N THR A 67 -10.25 -39.07 -14.58
CA THR A 67 -9.52 -39.41 -15.81
C THR A 67 -9.84 -38.56 -17.05
N SER A 68 -10.77 -37.65 -17.00
CA SER A 68 -11.02 -36.77 -18.15
C SER A 68 -11.39 -35.36 -17.74
N SER A 69 -10.95 -34.39 -18.54
CA SER A 69 -11.19 -32.96 -18.34
C SER A 69 -12.67 -32.51 -18.50
N SER A 70 -13.59 -33.44 -18.56
CA SER A 70 -15.02 -33.19 -18.60
C SER A 70 -15.67 -33.62 -17.29
N ILE A 71 -16.06 -32.64 -16.48
CA ILE A 71 -16.93 -32.85 -15.33
C ILE A 71 -18.34 -32.90 -15.87
N THR A 72 -18.96 -34.07 -15.82
CA THR A 72 -20.40 -34.18 -16.03
C THR A 72 -21.10 -33.72 -14.76
N LEU A 73 -21.70 -32.55 -14.84
CA LEU A 73 -22.53 -31.99 -13.78
C LEU A 73 -23.96 -32.54 -14.01
N ASP A 74 -24.45 -33.25 -13.03
CA ASP A 74 -25.88 -33.53 -12.99
C ASP A 74 -26.64 -32.25 -12.69
N ALA A 75 -27.71 -31.98 -13.45
CA ALA A 75 -28.51 -30.78 -13.25
C ALA A 75 -29.00 -30.67 -11.80
N LEU A 76 -28.65 -29.59 -11.12
CA LEU A 76 -29.07 -29.35 -9.75
C LEU A 76 -30.55 -29.00 -9.70
N SER A 77 -31.30 -29.72 -8.88
CA SER A 77 -32.69 -29.37 -8.56
C SER A 77 -32.73 -28.19 -7.55
N ALA A 78 -33.88 -27.55 -7.43
CA ALA A 78 -34.09 -26.46 -6.45
C ALA A 78 -33.80 -26.90 -5.01
N GLU A 79 -34.03 -28.18 -4.67
CA GLU A 79 -33.76 -28.74 -3.36
C GLU A 79 -32.24 -28.79 -3.03
N HIS A 80 -31.42 -29.03 -4.04
CA HIS A 80 -29.99 -29.05 -3.89
C HIS A 80 -29.42 -27.70 -3.51
N TRP A 81 -30.06 -26.60 -3.90
CA TRP A 81 -29.68 -25.24 -3.53
C TRP A 81 -30.11 -24.83 -2.13
N ALA A 82 -31.07 -25.52 -1.49
CA ALA A 82 -31.67 -25.11 -0.23
C ALA A 82 -30.65 -24.87 0.93
N PRO A 83 -29.63 -25.73 1.16
CA PRO A 83 -28.64 -25.48 2.20
C PRO A 83 -27.83 -24.21 1.97
N LEU A 84 -27.48 -23.94 0.71
CA LEU A 84 -26.74 -22.74 0.33
C LEU A 84 -27.60 -21.48 0.46
N LEU A 85 -28.85 -21.51 0.00
CA LEU A 85 -29.79 -20.41 0.08
C LEU A 85 -30.11 -20.00 1.53
N LYS A 86 -30.07 -20.96 2.46
CA LYS A 86 -30.23 -20.67 3.88
C LYS A 86 -29.10 -19.80 4.46
N LEU A 87 -27.88 -19.94 3.96
CA LEU A 87 -26.71 -19.24 4.47
C LEU A 87 -26.33 -18.01 3.62
N SER A 88 -26.72 -18.00 2.37
CA SER A 88 -26.35 -16.93 1.42
C SER A 88 -26.80 -15.52 1.85
N PRO A 89 -27.93 -15.29 2.58
CA PRO A 89 -28.26 -13.97 3.09
C PRO A 89 -27.31 -13.43 4.16
N LEU A 90 -26.49 -14.30 4.79
CA LEU A 90 -25.47 -13.90 5.75
C LEU A 90 -24.21 -13.39 5.08
N VAL A 91 -24.02 -13.70 3.79
CA VAL A 91 -22.82 -13.32 3.03
C VAL A 91 -22.87 -11.85 2.67
N LYS A 92 -21.90 -11.09 3.21
CA LYS A 92 -21.70 -9.68 2.91
C LYS A 92 -20.49 -9.43 2.02
N ARG A 93 -19.49 -10.30 2.11
CA ARG A 93 -18.25 -10.22 1.32
C ARG A 93 -17.97 -11.58 0.68
N LEU A 94 -17.93 -11.59 -0.64
CA LEU A 94 -17.70 -12.78 -1.45
C LEU A 94 -16.36 -12.64 -2.19
N ARG A 95 -15.52 -13.66 -2.03
CA ARG A 95 -14.23 -13.74 -2.73
C ARG A 95 -14.18 -14.97 -3.64
N PHE A 96 -13.70 -14.76 -4.84
CA PHE A 96 -13.42 -15.82 -5.82
C PHE A 96 -11.94 -16.20 -5.80
N ASN A 97 -11.67 -17.49 -5.96
CA ASN A 97 -10.33 -18.07 -6.11
C ASN A 97 -10.16 -18.75 -7.48
N LYS A 98 -8.95 -18.66 -8.00
CA LYS A 98 -8.50 -18.99 -9.34
C LYS A 98 -8.95 -20.32 -9.97
N PHE A 99 -9.15 -21.39 -9.25
CA PHE A 99 -9.12 -22.73 -9.83
C PHE A 99 -10.43 -23.55 -9.75
N VAL A 100 -11.26 -23.30 -8.77
CA VAL A 100 -12.49 -24.06 -8.55
C VAL A 100 -13.69 -23.39 -9.21
N ASP A 101 -13.48 -22.17 -9.66
CA ASP A 101 -14.55 -21.29 -10.13
C ASP A 101 -15.05 -21.65 -11.54
N ASP A 102 -14.24 -22.36 -12.35
CA ASP A 102 -14.70 -22.82 -13.67
C ASP A 102 -15.82 -23.86 -13.56
N ILE A 103 -15.67 -24.81 -12.64
CA ILE A 103 -16.68 -25.84 -12.36
C ILE A 103 -17.96 -25.20 -11.84
N VAL A 104 -17.81 -24.23 -10.95
CA VAL A 104 -18.96 -23.52 -10.36
C VAL A 104 -19.67 -22.68 -11.38
N ARG A 105 -18.94 -22.04 -12.27
CA ARG A 105 -19.49 -21.22 -13.34
C ARG A 105 -20.33 -22.08 -14.28
N SER A 106 -19.80 -23.22 -14.69
CA SER A 106 -20.56 -24.18 -15.52
C SER A 106 -21.80 -24.64 -14.76
N LEU A 107 -21.67 -24.98 -13.48
CA LEU A 107 -22.78 -25.42 -12.66
C LEU A 107 -23.90 -24.37 -12.55
N ILE A 108 -23.54 -23.12 -12.25
CA ILE A 108 -24.53 -22.02 -12.14
C ILE A 108 -25.11 -21.66 -13.51
N ALA A 109 -24.32 -21.73 -14.58
CA ALA A 109 -24.78 -21.46 -15.93
C ALA A 109 -25.76 -22.54 -16.42
N GLU A 110 -25.52 -23.81 -16.09
CA GLU A 110 -26.36 -24.96 -16.50
C GLU A 110 -27.55 -25.18 -15.57
N SER A 111 -27.38 -24.90 -14.29
CA SER A 111 -28.40 -25.10 -13.26
C SER A 111 -28.48 -23.86 -12.36
N PRO A 112 -29.07 -22.77 -12.86
CA PRO A 112 -29.11 -21.52 -12.08
C PRO A 112 -29.92 -21.70 -10.78
N PRO A 113 -29.53 -21.00 -9.70
CA PRO A 113 -30.25 -21.04 -8.44
C PRO A 113 -31.69 -20.51 -8.64
N PRO A 114 -32.65 -21.03 -7.91
CA PRO A 114 -34.06 -20.64 -8.07
C PRO A 114 -34.35 -19.23 -7.60
N THR A 115 -33.45 -18.64 -6.81
CA THR A 115 -33.54 -17.27 -6.30
C THR A 115 -32.17 -16.61 -6.24
N THR A 116 -32.13 -15.33 -5.98
CA THR A 116 -30.89 -14.56 -5.76
C THR A 116 -29.98 -15.22 -4.74
N LEU A 117 -28.74 -15.52 -5.15
CA LEU A 117 -27.79 -16.17 -4.24
C LEU A 117 -27.31 -15.27 -3.10
N PHE A 118 -27.02 -13.99 -3.35
CA PHE A 118 -26.40 -13.12 -2.35
C PHE A 118 -27.16 -11.78 -2.22
N PRO A 119 -28.35 -11.77 -1.58
CA PRO A 119 -29.19 -10.58 -1.51
C PRO A 119 -28.58 -9.43 -0.68
N ASN A 120 -27.64 -9.75 0.23
CA ASN A 120 -27.03 -8.76 1.14
C ASN A 120 -25.53 -8.54 0.84
N LEU A 121 -25.09 -8.83 -0.40
CA LEU A 121 -23.70 -8.65 -0.79
C LEU A 121 -23.32 -7.17 -0.80
N ILE A 122 -22.23 -6.84 -0.10
CA ILE A 122 -21.69 -5.48 0.03
C ILE A 122 -20.35 -5.38 -0.71
N THR A 123 -19.54 -6.43 -0.61
CA THR A 123 -18.20 -6.47 -1.19
C THR A 123 -18.05 -7.67 -2.11
N LEU A 124 -17.63 -7.41 -3.32
CA LEU A 124 -17.29 -8.43 -4.31
C LEU A 124 -15.80 -8.35 -4.64
N GLU A 125 -15.07 -9.42 -4.35
CA GLU A 125 -13.67 -9.59 -4.73
C GLU A 125 -13.55 -10.66 -5.80
N PHE A 126 -13.27 -10.24 -7.00
CA PHE A 126 -13.11 -11.13 -8.15
C PHE A 126 -11.69 -11.01 -8.70
N ARG A 127 -10.75 -11.73 -8.09
CA ARG A 127 -9.32 -11.75 -8.45
C ARG A 127 -8.95 -13.02 -9.17
N ASP A 128 -9.63 -13.30 -10.25
CA ASP A 128 -9.35 -14.48 -11.05
C ASP A 128 -8.37 -14.11 -12.16
N ALA A 129 -7.12 -14.53 -12.05
CA ALA A 129 -6.20 -14.44 -13.17
C ALA A 129 -6.43 -15.65 -14.08
N PRO A 130 -6.52 -15.43 -15.38
CA PRO A 130 -6.67 -16.51 -16.34
C PRO A 130 -5.48 -17.47 -16.24
N PRO A 131 -5.69 -18.76 -16.50
CA PRO A 131 -4.58 -19.69 -16.62
C PRO A 131 -3.65 -19.21 -17.72
N LYS A 132 -2.36 -19.20 -17.46
CA LYS A 132 -1.29 -18.67 -18.34
C LYS A 132 -1.32 -19.20 -19.79
N TYR A 133 -2.14 -20.22 -20.08
CA TYR A 133 -2.16 -20.96 -21.34
C TYR A 133 -3.48 -20.84 -22.14
N VAL A 134 -4.46 -20.05 -21.66
CA VAL A 134 -5.79 -20.00 -22.32
C VAL A 134 -5.83 -19.12 -23.57
N TYR A 135 -4.84 -18.24 -23.72
CA TYR A 135 -4.89 -17.28 -24.81
C TYR A 135 -4.12 -17.72 -26.05
N VAL A 136 -4.71 -18.64 -26.78
CA VAL A 136 -4.20 -18.98 -28.12
C VAL A 136 -4.62 -17.91 -29.13
N ASN A 137 -5.75 -17.25 -28.90
CA ASN A 137 -6.24 -16.17 -29.77
C ASN A 137 -7.30 -15.28 -29.07
N GLU A 138 -7.56 -14.12 -29.65
CA GLU A 138 -8.50 -13.10 -29.17
C GLU A 138 -9.95 -13.62 -29.02
N ARG A 139 -10.39 -14.52 -29.91
CA ARG A 139 -11.75 -15.08 -29.87
C ARG A 139 -11.97 -15.94 -28.64
N SER A 140 -11.02 -16.81 -28.32
CA SER A 140 -11.09 -17.68 -27.13
C SER A 140 -11.09 -16.85 -25.84
N ALA A 141 -10.33 -15.75 -25.81
CA ALA A 141 -10.33 -14.84 -24.68
C ALA A 141 -11.72 -14.18 -24.50
N ARG A 142 -12.32 -13.67 -25.57
CA ARG A 142 -13.66 -13.04 -25.50
C ARG A 142 -14.75 -14.00 -25.04
N GLU A 143 -14.74 -15.24 -25.53
CA GLU A 143 -15.71 -16.27 -25.11
C GLU A 143 -15.55 -16.58 -23.62
N PHE A 144 -14.34 -16.78 -23.16
CA PHE A 144 -14.01 -17.04 -21.75
C PHE A 144 -14.50 -15.92 -20.81
N TYR A 145 -14.29 -14.66 -21.16
CA TYR A 145 -14.74 -13.54 -20.34
C TYR A 145 -16.25 -13.36 -20.38
N ARG A 146 -16.90 -13.61 -21.52
CA ARG A 146 -18.35 -13.53 -21.65
C ARG A 146 -19.06 -14.53 -20.73
N GLU A 147 -18.55 -15.73 -20.58
CA GLU A 147 -19.08 -16.71 -19.63
C GLU A 147 -18.96 -16.25 -18.19
N ARG A 148 -17.84 -15.61 -17.84
CA ARG A 148 -17.64 -15.04 -16.52
C ARG A 148 -18.59 -13.89 -16.22
N CYS A 149 -18.84 -13.05 -17.20
CA CYS A 149 -19.83 -11.99 -17.07
C CYS A 149 -21.24 -12.53 -16.82
N LYS A 150 -21.67 -13.54 -17.56
CA LYS A 150 -22.96 -14.21 -17.33
C LYS A 150 -23.06 -14.81 -15.92
N PHE A 151 -21.97 -15.39 -15.44
CA PHE A 151 -21.92 -15.89 -14.07
C PHE A 151 -22.09 -14.78 -13.05
N LEU A 152 -21.40 -13.64 -13.21
CA LEU A 152 -21.54 -12.48 -12.33
C LEU A 152 -22.98 -11.94 -12.34
N GLU A 153 -23.62 -11.87 -13.49
CA GLU A 153 -25.04 -11.51 -13.64
C GLU A 153 -25.96 -12.42 -12.83
N ALA A 154 -25.65 -13.73 -12.81
CA ALA A 154 -26.46 -14.71 -12.08
C ALA A 154 -26.30 -14.61 -10.55
N ILE A 155 -25.14 -14.18 -10.05
CA ILE A 155 -24.86 -14.11 -8.61
C ILE A 155 -25.06 -12.71 -8.01
N VAL A 156 -24.95 -11.66 -8.81
CA VAL A 156 -25.14 -10.26 -8.40
C VAL A 156 -26.39 -9.70 -9.04
N PRO A 157 -27.53 -9.80 -8.38
CA PRO A 157 -28.78 -9.30 -8.96
C PRO A 157 -28.82 -7.77 -9.02
N PRO A 158 -29.65 -7.20 -9.91
CA PRO A 158 -29.72 -5.76 -10.16
C PRO A 158 -30.05 -4.88 -8.97
N HIS A 159 -30.70 -5.45 -7.94
CA HIS A 159 -31.12 -4.72 -6.74
C HIS A 159 -30.08 -4.70 -5.61
N VAL A 160 -28.96 -5.45 -5.77
CA VAL A 160 -27.90 -5.48 -4.75
C VAL A 160 -27.02 -4.24 -4.87
N SER A 161 -26.83 -3.56 -3.77
CA SER A 161 -26.02 -2.36 -3.65
C SER A 161 -24.60 -2.72 -3.22
N ILE A 162 -23.72 -3.00 -4.18
CA ILE A 162 -22.30 -3.25 -3.90
C ILE A 162 -21.62 -1.92 -3.58
N SER A 163 -20.97 -1.83 -2.42
CA SER A 163 -20.16 -0.66 -2.04
C SER A 163 -18.68 -0.81 -2.38
N THR A 164 -18.18 -2.02 -2.44
CA THR A 164 -16.76 -2.30 -2.73
C THR A 164 -16.64 -3.35 -3.83
N LEU A 165 -15.94 -3.01 -4.89
CA LEU A 165 -15.68 -3.86 -6.03
C LEU A 165 -14.17 -3.99 -6.25
N ASP A 166 -13.65 -5.22 -6.14
CA ASP A 166 -12.25 -5.55 -6.39
C ASP A 166 -12.19 -6.56 -7.54
N LEU A 167 -11.70 -6.11 -8.68
CA LEU A 167 -11.65 -6.86 -9.93
C LEU A 167 -10.21 -7.15 -10.34
N GLY A 168 -9.96 -8.38 -10.76
CA GLY A 168 -8.74 -8.75 -11.47
C GLY A 168 -8.85 -8.51 -12.98
N ASP A 169 -8.26 -9.43 -13.74
CA ASP A 169 -8.13 -9.34 -15.21
C ASP A 169 -9.46 -9.26 -15.99
N ILE A 170 -10.60 -9.44 -15.35
CA ILE A 170 -11.93 -9.42 -16.01
C ILE A 170 -12.61 -8.04 -16.00
N PHE A 171 -11.99 -7.03 -15.49
CA PHE A 171 -12.69 -5.78 -15.18
C PHE A 171 -13.27 -5.09 -16.44
N PHE A 172 -12.58 -5.13 -17.57
CA PHE A 172 -13.10 -4.55 -18.81
C PHE A 172 -14.38 -5.22 -19.30
N ASP A 173 -14.43 -6.56 -19.20
CA ASP A 173 -15.62 -7.29 -19.61
C ASP A 173 -16.82 -6.93 -18.76
N VAL A 174 -16.61 -6.80 -17.46
CA VAL A 174 -17.65 -6.36 -16.51
C VAL A 174 -18.25 -5.02 -16.97
N PHE A 175 -17.42 -4.06 -17.35
CA PHE A 175 -17.90 -2.74 -17.80
C PHE A 175 -18.44 -2.76 -19.22
N VAL A 176 -17.79 -3.46 -20.16
CA VAL A 176 -18.26 -3.59 -21.54
C VAL A 176 -19.58 -4.33 -21.61
N CYS A 177 -19.70 -5.45 -20.91
CA CYS A 177 -20.92 -6.28 -20.90
C CYS A 177 -21.98 -5.76 -19.92
N ARG A 178 -21.66 -4.78 -19.06
CA ARG A 178 -22.53 -4.28 -17.99
C ARG A 178 -23.04 -5.39 -17.08
N SER A 179 -22.22 -6.39 -16.86
CA SER A 179 -22.57 -7.63 -16.16
C SER A 179 -22.88 -7.44 -14.68
N ILE A 180 -22.35 -6.38 -14.08
CA ILE A 180 -22.73 -5.94 -12.75
C ILE A 180 -23.58 -4.69 -12.93
N PRO A 181 -24.83 -4.72 -12.48
CA PRO A 181 -25.63 -3.51 -12.42
C PRO A 181 -25.01 -2.59 -11.38
N LEU A 182 -24.04 -1.79 -11.81
CA LEU A 182 -23.45 -0.78 -10.98
C LEU A 182 -24.51 0.31 -10.81
N ASN A 183 -25.32 0.16 -9.77
CA ASN A 183 -26.08 1.28 -9.25
C ASN A 183 -25.03 2.29 -8.78
N GLY A 184 -24.67 3.24 -9.64
CA GLY A 184 -23.58 4.19 -9.42
C GLY A 184 -23.64 4.93 -8.10
N ASN A 185 -24.81 4.92 -7.45
CA ASN A 185 -25.06 5.55 -6.17
C ASN A 185 -24.55 4.77 -4.94
N SER A 186 -24.17 3.51 -5.07
CA SER A 186 -23.73 2.70 -3.91
C SER A 186 -22.23 2.41 -3.89
N LEU A 187 -21.55 2.44 -5.04
CA LEU A 187 -20.15 2.08 -5.12
C LEU A 187 -19.26 3.21 -4.58
N THR A 188 -18.53 2.89 -3.51
CA THR A 188 -17.60 3.83 -2.85
C THR A 188 -16.14 3.45 -3.06
N ARG A 189 -15.86 2.17 -3.34
CA ARG A 189 -14.50 1.67 -3.54
C ARG A 189 -14.41 0.80 -4.77
N LEU A 190 -13.49 1.15 -5.66
CA LEU A 190 -13.16 0.40 -6.87
C LEU A 190 -11.68 0.07 -6.89
N ARG A 191 -11.37 -1.22 -6.90
CA ARG A 191 -10.01 -1.71 -7.11
C ARG A 191 -9.96 -2.58 -8.35
N VAL A 192 -9.00 -2.29 -9.21
CA VAL A 192 -8.73 -3.06 -10.41
C VAL A 192 -7.26 -3.43 -10.43
N GLU A 193 -6.96 -4.72 -10.53
CA GLU A 193 -5.58 -5.21 -10.60
C GLU A 193 -5.46 -6.20 -11.76
N GLU A 194 -4.91 -5.73 -12.87
CA GLU A 194 -4.61 -6.58 -14.01
C GLU A 194 -3.20 -7.16 -13.89
N THR A 195 -3.04 -8.46 -14.14
CA THR A 195 -1.72 -9.10 -14.10
C THR A 195 -0.94 -8.77 -15.37
N VAL A 196 0.34 -8.44 -15.19
CA VAL A 196 1.26 -8.15 -16.31
C VAL A 196 1.34 -9.35 -17.25
N GLY A 197 1.08 -9.12 -18.54
CA GLY A 197 1.13 -10.15 -19.59
C GLY A 197 -0.25 -10.68 -19.99
N SER A 198 -1.35 -10.08 -19.48
CA SER A 198 -2.66 -10.39 -20.03
C SER A 198 -2.71 -9.95 -21.50
N THR A 199 -3.10 -10.84 -22.37
CA THR A 199 -3.32 -10.57 -23.82
C THR A 199 -4.59 -9.72 -24.02
N PHE A 200 -5.14 -9.26 -22.94
CA PHE A 200 -6.45 -8.66 -22.82
C PHE A 200 -6.58 -7.30 -23.51
N TYR A 201 -5.55 -6.44 -23.37
CA TYR A 201 -5.52 -5.15 -24.09
C TYR A 201 -5.59 -5.35 -25.62
N ALA A 202 -5.03 -6.46 -26.10
CA ALA A 202 -5.16 -6.83 -27.51
C ALA A 202 -6.62 -7.16 -27.91
N ALA A 203 -7.43 -7.66 -26.96
CA ALA A 203 -8.79 -8.11 -27.25
C ALA A 203 -9.83 -6.96 -27.29
N TYR A 204 -9.74 -6.02 -26.37
CA TYR A 204 -10.74 -4.94 -26.25
C TYR A 204 -10.22 -3.55 -26.59
N GLY A 205 -8.91 -3.34 -26.50
CA GLY A 205 -8.24 -2.10 -26.88
C GLY A 205 -8.92 -0.82 -26.38
N PRO A 206 -8.94 0.23 -27.20
CA PRO A 206 -9.51 1.53 -26.83
C PRO A 206 -11.02 1.50 -26.54
N SER A 207 -11.75 0.49 -27.03
CA SER A 207 -13.20 0.41 -26.81
C SER A 207 -13.57 -0.01 -25.39
N GLY A 208 -12.82 -0.95 -24.82
CA GLY A 208 -12.99 -1.37 -23.42
C GLY A 208 -12.70 -0.23 -22.45
N LEU A 209 -11.61 0.50 -22.69
CA LEU A 209 -11.27 1.66 -21.89
C LEU A 209 -12.33 2.76 -21.97
N ARG A 210 -12.86 3.05 -23.16
CA ARG A 210 -13.97 4.02 -23.32
C ARG A 210 -15.22 3.61 -22.54
N ALA A 211 -15.55 2.32 -22.55
CA ALA A 211 -16.68 1.80 -21.76
C ALA A 211 -16.44 1.97 -20.26
N PHE A 212 -15.23 1.71 -19.78
CA PHE A 212 -14.83 1.93 -18.39
C PHE A 212 -14.88 3.39 -17.98
N VAL A 213 -14.26 4.27 -18.78
CA VAL A 213 -14.28 5.73 -18.56
C VAL A 213 -15.72 6.27 -18.50
N LYS A 214 -16.59 5.78 -19.38
CA LYS A 214 -18.02 6.14 -19.34
C LYS A 214 -18.68 5.65 -18.06
N ALA A 215 -18.40 4.42 -17.65
CA ALA A 215 -18.95 3.87 -16.40
C ALA A 215 -18.49 4.64 -15.14
N LEU A 216 -17.24 5.14 -15.12
CA LEU A 216 -16.75 5.98 -14.01
C LEU A 216 -17.60 7.25 -13.84
N SER A 217 -18.05 7.84 -14.93
CA SER A 217 -18.92 9.04 -14.87
C SER A 217 -20.27 8.77 -14.20
N ASP A 218 -20.71 7.52 -14.18
CA ASP A 218 -21.94 7.07 -13.55
C ASP A 218 -21.74 6.71 -12.04
N MET A 219 -20.54 6.94 -11.46
CA MET A 219 -20.14 6.57 -10.09
C MET A 219 -19.72 7.79 -9.24
N PRO A 220 -20.58 8.78 -9.02
CA PRO A 220 -20.21 10.05 -8.37
C PRO A 220 -19.81 9.90 -6.89
N HIS A 221 -20.14 8.78 -6.25
CA HIS A 221 -19.87 8.50 -4.84
C HIS A 221 -18.60 7.70 -4.58
N LEU A 222 -17.77 7.47 -5.62
CA LEU A 222 -16.46 6.83 -5.46
C LEU A 222 -15.56 7.67 -4.56
N LEU A 223 -15.15 7.08 -3.44
CA LEU A 223 -14.21 7.64 -2.47
C LEU A 223 -12.78 7.13 -2.72
N GLU A 224 -12.66 5.89 -3.13
CA GLU A 224 -11.37 5.23 -3.32
C GLU A 224 -11.32 4.51 -4.67
N VAL A 225 -10.30 4.81 -5.45
CA VAL A 225 -10.01 4.15 -6.73
C VAL A 225 -8.57 3.68 -6.74
N ALA A 226 -8.36 2.39 -6.93
CA ALA A 226 -7.04 1.79 -7.10
C ALA A 226 -6.98 1.03 -8.43
N LEU A 227 -6.16 1.49 -9.35
CA LEU A 227 -6.01 0.92 -10.69
C LEU A 227 -4.57 0.47 -10.92
N LYS A 228 -4.39 -0.81 -11.18
CA LYS A 228 -3.14 -1.37 -11.68
C LYS A 228 -3.40 -1.92 -13.09
N LEU A 229 -2.95 -1.18 -14.08
CA LEU A 229 -3.31 -1.42 -15.47
C LEU A 229 -2.04 -1.68 -16.31
N PRO A 230 -2.05 -2.65 -17.22
CA PRO A 230 -0.87 -3.03 -18.01
C PRO A 230 -0.64 -2.14 -19.23
N PHE A 231 -1.49 -1.17 -19.47
CA PHE A 231 -1.45 -0.34 -20.67
C PHE A 231 -0.93 1.05 -20.41
N ASP A 232 -0.59 1.69 -21.53
CA ASP A 232 -0.08 3.05 -21.57
C ASP A 232 -1.12 4.06 -21.05
N ARG A 233 -0.62 5.20 -20.71
CA ARG A 233 -1.32 6.36 -20.19
C ARG A 233 -2.41 6.83 -21.16
N GLU A 234 -3.63 6.80 -20.69
CA GLU A 234 -4.76 7.30 -21.48
C GLU A 234 -5.30 8.59 -20.84
N PRO A 235 -5.14 9.74 -21.48
CA PRO A 235 -5.60 11.03 -20.93
C PRO A 235 -7.07 11.02 -20.52
N MET A 236 -7.92 10.30 -21.28
CA MET A 236 -9.34 10.16 -20.97
C MET A 236 -9.62 9.54 -19.61
N LEU A 237 -8.76 8.62 -19.12
CA LEU A 237 -8.93 8.00 -17.81
C LEU A 237 -8.67 9.00 -16.70
N LEU A 238 -7.55 9.74 -16.78
CA LEU A 238 -7.23 10.77 -15.78
C LEU A 238 -8.28 11.89 -15.79
N GLU A 239 -8.76 12.28 -16.95
CA GLU A 239 -9.85 13.25 -17.08
C GLU A 239 -11.14 12.76 -16.40
N ALA A 240 -11.53 11.50 -16.61
CA ALA A 240 -12.71 10.93 -15.95
C ALA A 240 -12.54 10.87 -14.43
N LEU A 241 -11.38 10.41 -13.96
CA LEU A 241 -11.06 10.36 -12.54
C LEU A 241 -11.04 11.75 -11.88
N SER A 242 -10.53 12.75 -12.60
CA SER A 242 -10.44 14.11 -12.10
C SER A 242 -11.82 14.76 -11.85
N ARG A 243 -12.84 14.29 -12.54
CA ARG A 243 -14.23 14.77 -12.42
C ARG A 243 -15.02 14.12 -11.30
N LEU A 244 -14.49 13.09 -10.64
CA LEU A 244 -15.15 12.42 -9.53
C LEU A 244 -15.18 13.33 -8.29
N PRO A 245 -16.36 13.80 -7.87
CA PRO A 245 -16.46 14.86 -6.86
C PRO A 245 -16.09 14.40 -5.45
N ALA A 246 -16.28 13.12 -5.16
CA ALA A 246 -16.06 12.54 -3.84
C ALA A 246 -14.73 11.78 -3.71
N LEU A 247 -13.91 11.71 -4.76
CA LEU A 247 -12.69 10.90 -4.78
C LEU A 247 -11.64 11.44 -3.79
N GLU A 248 -11.45 10.71 -2.69
CA GLU A 248 -10.48 11.04 -1.63
C GLU A 248 -9.14 10.31 -1.81
N SER A 249 -9.16 9.10 -2.37
CA SER A 249 -7.97 8.25 -2.52
C SER A 249 -7.85 7.73 -3.94
N LEU A 250 -6.70 8.03 -4.57
CA LEU A 250 -6.36 7.57 -5.91
C LEU A 250 -5.03 6.82 -5.88
N SER A 251 -5.06 5.56 -6.28
CA SER A 251 -3.87 4.73 -6.49
C SER A 251 -3.78 4.31 -7.95
N LEU A 252 -2.70 4.69 -8.63
CA LEU A 252 -2.44 4.35 -10.02
C LEU A 252 -1.13 3.60 -10.14
N SER A 253 -1.15 2.50 -10.90
CA SER A 253 0.04 1.75 -11.30
C SER A 253 -0.13 1.35 -12.76
N LEU A 254 0.85 1.68 -13.60
CA LEU A 254 0.83 1.36 -15.02
C LEU A 254 1.89 0.29 -15.36
N GLY A 255 1.67 -0.44 -16.45
CA GLY A 255 2.58 -1.49 -16.87
C GLY A 255 3.93 -0.95 -17.36
N ARG A 256 5.01 -1.74 -17.17
CA ARG A 256 6.39 -1.40 -17.59
C ARG A 256 6.57 -1.12 -19.07
N ALA A 257 5.66 -1.57 -19.93
CA ALA A 257 5.74 -1.32 -21.37
C ALA A 257 5.62 0.17 -21.71
N ALA A 258 4.98 0.95 -20.85
CA ALA A 258 4.82 2.40 -21.00
C ALA A 258 6.14 3.17 -20.88
N VAL A 259 7.07 2.69 -20.05
CA VAL A 259 8.36 3.36 -19.78
C VAL A 259 9.26 3.45 -21.00
N ARG A 260 9.19 2.47 -21.93
CA ARG A 260 10.08 2.40 -23.09
C ARG A 260 9.64 3.22 -24.30
N ARG A 261 8.42 3.72 -24.37
CA ARG A 261 7.86 4.33 -25.59
C ARG A 261 7.71 5.85 -25.56
N GLY A 262 8.55 6.53 -24.81
CA GLY A 262 8.72 7.98 -24.96
C GLY A 262 7.52 8.82 -24.55
N HIS A 263 7.83 9.97 -24.10
CA HIS A 263 7.01 11.09 -23.70
C HIS A 263 5.52 11.03 -24.04
N TRP A 264 4.70 11.23 -23.03
CA TRP A 264 3.37 11.75 -23.24
C TRP A 264 3.49 12.86 -24.30
N THR A 265 2.81 12.69 -25.41
CA THR A 265 2.49 13.88 -26.20
C THR A 265 1.74 14.77 -25.24
N ARG A 266 2.41 15.85 -24.81
CA ARG A 266 1.90 16.87 -23.94
C ARG A 266 0.69 17.55 -24.58
N VAL A 267 -0.45 16.89 -24.58
CA VAL A 267 -1.70 17.59 -24.50
C VAL A 267 -1.99 17.57 -23.00
N PRO A 268 -1.73 18.66 -22.26
CA PRO A 268 -2.25 18.73 -20.90
C PRO A 268 -3.74 18.43 -21.06
N PRO A 269 -4.27 17.42 -20.36
CA PRO A 269 -5.71 17.29 -20.30
C PRO A 269 -6.22 18.66 -19.86
N ASP A 270 -7.23 19.15 -20.55
CA ASP A 270 -7.87 20.44 -20.24
C ASP A 270 -8.62 20.25 -18.93
N TYR A 271 -7.84 20.11 -17.84
CA TYR A 271 -8.36 19.91 -16.51
C TYR A 271 -9.12 21.18 -16.15
N SER A 272 -10.43 21.06 -16.10
CA SER A 272 -11.28 22.13 -15.60
C SER A 272 -10.79 22.58 -14.22
N GLU A 273 -10.85 23.86 -13.95
CA GLU A 273 -10.62 24.40 -12.61
C GLU A 273 -11.42 23.57 -11.59
N GLY A 274 -10.75 22.92 -10.65
CA GLY A 274 -11.37 22.08 -9.64
C GLY A 274 -11.25 20.57 -9.86
N ALA A 275 -10.37 20.10 -10.74
CA ALA A 275 -10.06 18.66 -10.86
C ALA A 275 -9.63 18.03 -9.53
N PHE A 276 -10.12 16.84 -9.23
CA PHE A 276 -9.86 16.11 -7.98
C PHE A 276 -10.20 16.92 -6.70
N PRO A 277 -11.41 17.42 -6.52
CA PRO A 277 -11.74 18.41 -5.48
C PRO A 277 -11.61 17.89 -4.04
N ALA A 278 -11.74 16.56 -3.83
CA ALA A 278 -11.72 15.91 -2.52
C ALA A 278 -10.43 15.11 -2.26
N LEU A 279 -9.46 15.08 -3.20
CA LEU A 279 -8.30 14.20 -3.14
C LEU A 279 -7.41 14.52 -1.92
N ARG A 280 -7.20 13.47 -1.09
CA ARG A 280 -6.37 13.48 0.12
C ARG A 280 -5.18 12.52 0.04
N HIS A 281 -5.34 11.40 -0.68
CA HIS A 281 -4.34 10.36 -0.79
C HIS A 281 -4.04 10.09 -2.25
N LEU A 282 -2.78 10.27 -2.64
CA LEU A 282 -2.30 10.03 -3.99
C LEU A 282 -1.14 9.02 -3.96
N TYR A 283 -1.36 7.87 -4.60
CA TYR A 283 -0.38 6.80 -4.74
C TYR A 283 -0.10 6.58 -6.22
N LEU A 284 1.10 6.89 -6.65
CA LEU A 284 1.56 6.67 -8.01
C LEU A 284 2.67 5.62 -7.98
N ASN A 285 2.38 4.45 -8.54
CA ASN A 285 3.30 3.33 -8.54
C ASN A 285 3.72 2.99 -9.96
N SER A 286 4.73 2.20 -10.11
CA SER A 286 5.40 1.71 -11.31
C SER A 286 4.79 2.14 -12.67
N GLY A 287 5.63 2.60 -13.57
CA GLY A 287 5.24 3.05 -14.93
C GLY A 287 4.71 4.49 -15.01
N LEU A 288 4.64 5.21 -13.89
CA LEU A 288 4.36 6.64 -13.80
C LEU A 288 5.66 7.40 -13.51
N SER A 289 5.66 8.70 -13.75
CA SER A 289 6.81 9.58 -13.55
C SER A 289 6.50 10.68 -12.52
N PHE A 290 7.52 11.37 -12.04
CA PHE A 290 7.32 12.60 -11.25
C PHE A 290 6.53 13.66 -12.03
N VAL A 291 6.66 13.69 -13.36
CA VAL A 291 5.87 14.60 -14.22
C VAL A 291 4.37 14.30 -14.09
N ASP A 292 3.97 13.04 -13.98
CA ASP A 292 2.57 12.68 -13.79
C ASP A 292 2.03 13.16 -12.44
N ALA A 293 2.84 13.04 -11.40
CA ALA A 293 2.49 13.58 -10.08
C ALA A 293 2.35 15.11 -10.14
N ILE A 294 3.28 15.78 -10.82
CA ILE A 294 3.23 17.22 -11.07
C ILE A 294 1.92 17.59 -11.76
N ASP A 295 1.58 16.93 -12.86
CA ASP A 295 0.37 17.21 -13.64
C ASP A 295 -0.91 17.06 -12.78
N ILE A 296 -1.01 15.96 -12.01
CA ILE A 296 -2.15 15.74 -11.12
C ILE A 296 -2.24 16.79 -10.00
N ILE A 297 -1.11 17.18 -9.42
CA ILE A 297 -1.10 18.16 -8.31
C ILE A 297 -1.41 19.56 -8.84
N GLN A 298 -0.88 19.94 -10.00
CA GLN A 298 -1.09 21.26 -10.62
C GLN A 298 -2.52 21.52 -11.10
N CYS A 299 -3.33 20.47 -11.31
CA CYS A 299 -4.74 20.63 -11.68
C CYS A 299 -5.59 21.34 -10.61
N ALA A 300 -5.07 21.53 -9.40
CA ALA A 300 -5.72 22.38 -8.41
C ALA A 300 -5.41 23.87 -8.70
N PRO A 301 -6.42 24.76 -8.66
CA PRO A 301 -6.15 26.18 -8.76
C PRO A 301 -5.26 26.63 -7.61
N VAL A 302 -4.28 27.50 -7.91
CA VAL A 302 -3.32 28.02 -6.90
C VAL A 302 -4.03 28.73 -5.74
N THR A 303 -5.23 29.26 -5.99
CA THR A 303 -6.07 29.93 -5.00
C THR A 303 -6.66 29.01 -3.95
N ARG A 304 -6.76 27.69 -4.25
CA ARG A 304 -7.28 26.69 -3.33
C ARG A 304 -6.30 25.53 -3.23
N ARG A 305 -5.40 25.61 -2.27
CA ARG A 305 -4.44 24.53 -2.02
C ARG A 305 -5.14 23.21 -1.73
N ARG A 306 -4.65 22.14 -2.34
CA ARG A 306 -5.19 20.78 -2.20
C ARG A 306 -4.93 20.24 -0.78
N PRO A 307 -5.93 19.69 -0.09
CA PRO A 307 -5.75 19.12 1.25
C PRO A 307 -5.14 17.71 1.18
N LEU A 308 -4.05 17.56 0.43
CA LEU A 308 -3.35 16.29 0.29
C LEU A 308 -2.73 15.91 1.63
N LYS A 309 -3.01 14.69 2.08
CA LYS A 309 -2.53 14.12 3.34
C LYS A 309 -1.36 13.16 3.10
N ILE A 310 -1.49 12.31 2.07
CA ILE A 310 -0.50 11.31 1.72
C ILE A 310 -0.13 11.46 0.24
N LEU A 311 1.17 11.52 -0.03
CA LEU A 311 1.73 11.43 -1.36
C LEU A 311 2.75 10.32 -1.43
N LYS A 312 2.48 9.27 -2.22
CA LYS A 312 3.45 8.21 -2.53
C LYS A 312 3.69 8.18 -4.03
N VAL A 313 4.95 8.37 -4.41
CA VAL A 313 5.37 8.37 -5.80
C VAL A 313 6.54 7.40 -5.95
N VAL A 314 6.26 6.26 -6.58
CA VAL A 314 7.26 5.24 -6.90
C VAL A 314 7.43 5.23 -8.42
N CYS A 315 8.43 5.91 -8.92
CA CYS A 315 8.56 6.26 -10.33
C CYS A 315 9.78 5.62 -11.02
N ALA A 316 9.77 5.71 -12.35
CA ALA A 316 10.89 5.39 -13.22
C ALA A 316 11.12 6.56 -14.18
N ASP A 317 11.77 7.60 -13.70
CA ASP A 317 12.06 8.80 -14.51
C ASP A 317 13.45 8.73 -15.17
N ALA A 318 13.54 9.35 -16.35
CA ALA A 318 14.80 9.44 -17.08
C ALA A 318 15.75 10.54 -16.53
N ASP A 319 15.22 11.53 -15.81
CA ASP A 319 15.98 12.59 -15.12
C ASP A 319 15.30 12.93 -13.78
N PRO A 320 15.52 12.10 -12.77
CA PRO A 320 14.86 12.26 -11.48
C PRO A 320 15.24 13.55 -10.75
N SER A 321 16.49 14.02 -10.89
CA SER A 321 16.98 15.16 -10.12
C SER A 321 16.27 16.48 -10.46
N SER A 322 16.10 16.78 -11.75
CA SER A 322 15.40 18.03 -12.15
C SER A 322 13.90 17.92 -11.93
N THR A 323 13.32 16.75 -12.17
CA THR A 323 11.88 16.52 -12.01
C THR A 323 11.48 16.45 -10.54
N LEU A 324 12.33 15.94 -9.63
CA LEU A 324 12.08 15.95 -8.19
C LEU A 324 12.04 17.39 -7.64
N SER A 325 12.98 18.26 -8.06
CA SER A 325 12.93 19.67 -7.69
C SER A 325 11.64 20.35 -8.14
N ALA A 326 11.18 20.04 -9.36
CA ALA A 326 9.91 20.55 -9.87
C ALA A 326 8.71 20.00 -9.08
N LEU A 327 8.72 18.70 -8.73
CA LEU A 327 7.65 18.08 -7.96
C LEU A 327 7.52 18.73 -6.58
N THR A 328 8.62 18.84 -5.82
CA THR A 328 8.58 19.40 -4.46
C THR A 328 8.17 20.87 -4.46
N GLU A 329 8.58 21.65 -5.47
CA GLU A 329 8.14 23.04 -5.63
C GLU A 329 6.65 23.13 -6.01
N VAL A 330 6.15 22.25 -6.85
CA VAL A 330 4.71 22.16 -7.16
C VAL A 330 3.91 21.77 -5.92
N MET A 331 4.38 20.82 -5.13
CA MET A 331 3.77 20.50 -3.85
C MET A 331 3.66 21.72 -2.95
N ARG A 332 4.75 22.48 -2.81
CA ARG A 332 4.79 23.72 -1.99
C ARG A 332 3.76 24.75 -2.46
N ARG A 333 3.51 24.87 -3.78
CA ARG A 333 2.56 25.84 -4.35
C ARG A 333 1.12 25.40 -4.23
N HIS A 334 0.84 24.11 -4.47
CA HIS A 334 -0.50 23.59 -4.68
C HIS A 334 -1.05 22.74 -3.54
N CYS A 335 -0.21 22.22 -2.61
CA CYS A 335 -0.67 21.46 -1.46
C CYS A 335 -0.82 22.35 -0.22
N SER A 336 -1.79 21.99 0.61
CA SER A 336 -2.00 22.67 1.90
C SER A 336 -0.88 22.32 2.88
N PHE A 337 -0.32 23.33 3.54
CA PHE A 337 0.75 23.16 4.53
C PHE A 337 0.29 22.42 5.80
N ASP A 338 -1.01 22.51 6.09
CA ASP A 338 -1.60 21.99 7.33
C ASP A 338 -2.17 20.57 7.19
N HIS A 339 -1.99 19.90 6.05
CA HIS A 339 -2.60 18.60 5.81
C HIS A 339 -1.62 17.49 5.45
N LEU A 340 -0.48 17.82 4.82
CA LEU A 340 0.46 16.81 4.35
C LEU A 340 1.20 16.17 5.53
N GLU A 341 0.97 14.87 5.73
CA GLU A 341 1.51 14.08 6.83
C GLU A 341 2.54 13.05 6.34
N GLU A 342 2.35 12.48 5.15
CA GLU A 342 3.23 11.42 4.63
C GLU A 342 3.69 11.73 3.20
N VAL A 343 5.01 11.65 2.98
CA VAL A 343 5.63 11.76 1.65
C VAL A 343 6.56 10.57 1.43
N THR A 344 6.28 9.80 0.39
CA THR A 344 7.15 8.72 -0.09
C THR A 344 7.56 9.02 -1.53
N ILE A 345 8.85 9.08 -1.78
CA ILE A 345 9.45 9.28 -3.10
C ILE A 345 10.48 8.17 -3.30
N ASP A 346 10.17 7.25 -4.19
CA ASP A 346 11.00 6.08 -4.44
C ASP A 346 11.25 5.93 -5.95
N ASP A 347 12.50 5.65 -6.33
CA ASP A 347 12.87 5.31 -7.69
C ASP A 347 13.16 3.82 -7.77
N PHE A 348 12.18 3.05 -8.16
CA PHE A 348 12.26 1.58 -8.21
C PHE A 348 13.17 1.07 -9.35
N PHE A 349 13.57 1.93 -10.29
CA PHE A 349 14.33 1.52 -11.46
C PHE A 349 15.76 2.06 -11.42
N VAL A 350 16.66 1.18 -11.08
CA VAL A 350 18.13 1.29 -10.93
C VAL A 350 18.87 1.85 -12.17
N SER A 351 18.30 2.77 -12.94
CA SER A 351 18.90 3.17 -14.21
C SER A 351 19.60 4.53 -14.20
N PHE A 352 19.39 5.34 -13.17
CA PHE A 352 19.98 6.68 -13.13
C PHE A 352 20.42 7.03 -11.70
N ASP A 353 21.71 7.25 -11.55
CA ASP A 353 22.33 7.71 -10.34
C ASP A 353 21.98 9.20 -10.14
N TRP A 354 21.35 9.55 -9.04
CA TRP A 354 21.05 10.92 -8.69
C TRP A 354 21.21 11.15 -7.18
N PRO A 355 21.98 12.20 -6.79
CA PRO A 355 22.12 12.54 -5.37
C PRO A 355 20.92 13.35 -4.86
N LEU A 356 20.57 13.14 -3.61
CA LEU A 356 19.61 13.99 -2.93
C LEU A 356 20.27 15.29 -2.48
N LEU A 357 19.83 16.40 -3.05
CA LEU A 357 20.37 17.74 -2.78
C LEU A 357 19.42 18.54 -1.87
N SER A 358 19.96 19.53 -1.18
CA SER A 358 19.20 20.48 -0.35
C SER A 358 18.04 21.14 -1.11
N LYS A 359 18.21 21.45 -2.40
CA LYS A 359 17.15 22.03 -3.27
C LYS A 359 15.91 21.14 -3.43
N HIS A 360 16.08 19.81 -3.30
CA HIS A 360 14.96 18.85 -3.42
C HIS A 360 14.11 18.85 -2.14
N ILE A 361 14.73 19.08 -0.99
CA ILE A 361 14.09 19.04 0.33
C ILE A 361 13.56 20.41 0.77
N ALA A 362 14.23 21.49 0.40
CA ALA A 362 13.88 22.82 0.85
C ALA A 362 12.40 23.20 0.65
N PRO A 363 11.71 22.85 -0.46
CA PRO A 363 10.29 23.13 -0.60
C PRO A 363 9.41 22.33 0.37
N LEU A 364 9.85 21.13 0.82
CA LEU A 364 9.12 20.30 1.75
C LEU A 364 9.11 20.84 3.17
N THR A 365 10.06 21.70 3.54
CA THR A 365 10.10 22.35 4.86
C THR A 365 8.89 23.26 5.13
N ALA A 366 8.09 23.56 4.12
CA ALA A 366 6.82 24.27 4.29
C ALA A 366 5.72 23.44 4.99
N PHE A 367 5.86 22.11 5.08
CA PHE A 367 4.82 21.21 5.59
C PHE A 367 5.08 20.81 7.03
N SER A 368 4.65 21.63 7.97
CA SER A 368 4.93 21.47 9.41
C SER A 368 4.25 20.26 10.07
N ARG A 369 3.28 19.62 9.40
CA ARG A 369 2.57 18.44 9.90
C ARG A 369 3.15 17.12 9.40
N LEU A 370 4.26 17.16 8.69
CA LEU A 370 4.91 15.95 8.18
C LEU A 370 5.30 15.05 9.35
N THR A 371 4.80 13.80 9.29
CA THR A 371 5.09 12.73 10.25
C THR A 371 6.01 11.68 9.65
N ASP A 372 5.92 11.47 8.34
CA ASP A 372 6.63 10.40 7.64
C ASP A 372 7.25 10.95 6.34
N LEU A 373 8.56 10.83 6.24
CA LEU A 373 9.31 11.15 5.04
C LEU A 373 10.18 9.98 4.62
N TYR A 374 9.88 9.41 3.45
CA TYR A 374 10.68 8.39 2.80
C TYR A 374 11.16 8.90 1.45
N ILE A 375 12.47 8.96 1.24
CA ILE A 375 13.09 9.30 -0.05
C ILE A 375 14.25 8.34 -0.29
N CYS A 376 14.21 7.61 -1.40
CA CYS A 376 15.25 6.66 -1.80
C CYS A 376 16.08 7.22 -2.97
N PRO A 377 17.16 7.98 -2.73
CA PRO A 377 18.11 8.38 -3.76
C PRO A 377 19.09 7.23 -4.03
N LEU A 378 19.50 7.03 -5.28
CA LEU A 378 20.41 5.94 -5.65
C LEU A 378 21.90 6.27 -5.41
N GLU A 379 22.33 7.52 -5.62
CA GLU A 379 23.74 7.93 -5.45
C GLU A 379 24.13 8.46 -4.06
N GLY A 380 23.20 8.55 -3.15
CA GLY A 380 23.47 9.10 -1.83
C GLY A 380 22.86 10.48 -1.59
N THR A 381 23.38 11.17 -0.59
CA THR A 381 22.89 12.50 -0.21
C THR A 381 24.03 13.48 -0.11
N GLU A 382 23.83 14.69 -0.64
CA GLU A 382 24.70 15.83 -0.41
C GLU A 382 24.11 16.80 0.64
N LEU A 383 23.25 16.28 1.52
CA LEU A 383 22.71 17.04 2.63
C LEU A 383 23.79 17.31 3.67
N THR A 384 23.71 18.48 4.27
CA THR A 384 24.60 18.92 5.33
C THR A 384 23.91 18.91 6.69
N ASP A 385 24.67 19.01 7.78
CA ASP A 385 24.11 19.18 9.14
C ASP A 385 23.19 20.40 9.25
N ASP A 386 23.48 21.50 8.52
CA ASP A 386 22.63 22.70 8.47
C ASP A 386 21.30 22.43 7.76
N ASP A 387 21.30 21.62 6.70
CA ASP A 387 20.08 21.20 6.04
C ASP A 387 19.23 20.31 6.95
N CYS A 388 19.84 19.36 7.65
CA CYS A 388 19.17 18.51 8.64
C CYS A 388 18.60 19.32 9.80
N LEU A 389 19.30 20.34 10.27
CA LEU A 389 18.79 21.25 11.29
C LEU A 389 17.56 22.04 10.80
N LYS A 390 17.57 22.52 9.55
CA LYS A 390 16.40 23.18 8.94
C LYS A 390 15.22 22.23 8.82
N MET A 391 15.46 20.99 8.38
CA MET A 391 14.46 19.93 8.28
C MET A 391 13.85 19.64 9.66
N ALA A 392 14.68 19.38 10.68
CA ALA A 392 14.23 19.06 12.02
C ALA A 392 13.39 20.19 12.65
N ARG A 393 13.76 21.46 12.43
CA ARG A 393 12.96 22.61 12.88
C ARG A 393 11.65 22.77 12.15
N ALA A 394 11.61 22.40 10.87
CA ALA A 394 10.43 22.52 10.04
C ALA A 394 9.38 21.42 10.33
N TRP A 395 9.80 20.25 10.81
CA TRP A 395 8.96 19.07 11.02
C TRP A 395 8.90 18.59 12.48
N PRO A 396 8.33 19.37 13.39
CA PRO A 396 8.29 19.02 14.82
C PRO A 396 7.48 17.76 15.14
N ASN A 397 6.62 17.31 14.21
CA ASN A 397 5.79 16.11 14.35
C ASN A 397 6.39 14.88 13.65
N LEU A 398 7.60 14.97 13.12
CA LEU A 398 8.24 13.88 12.39
C LEU A 398 8.43 12.66 13.29
N GLN A 399 7.96 11.51 12.83
CA GLN A 399 8.06 10.21 13.49
C GLN A 399 9.02 9.28 12.74
N ASN A 400 8.95 9.29 11.41
CA ASN A 400 9.76 8.44 10.57
C ASN A 400 10.50 9.27 9.51
N LEU A 401 11.82 9.23 9.57
CA LEU A 401 12.70 9.77 8.55
C LEU A 401 13.48 8.64 7.92
N ASP A 402 13.24 8.42 6.64
CA ASP A 402 13.95 7.41 5.88
C ASP A 402 14.49 8.03 4.59
N ILE A 403 15.79 8.33 4.60
CA ILE A 403 16.54 8.80 3.43
C ILE A 403 17.53 7.69 3.10
N PHE A 404 16.97 6.62 2.53
CA PHE A 404 17.69 5.39 2.28
C PHE A 404 18.48 5.49 0.98
N VAL A 405 19.76 5.17 1.06
CA VAL A 405 20.63 4.99 -0.11
C VAL A 405 20.83 3.50 -0.32
N ASN A 406 20.51 3.00 -1.50
CA ASN A 406 20.73 1.60 -1.82
C ASN A 406 22.24 1.30 -1.79
N CYS A 407 22.67 0.41 -0.90
CA CYS A 407 24.07 0.22 -0.53
C CYS A 407 24.96 -0.46 -1.58
N GLU A 408 24.42 -0.93 -2.68
CA GLU A 408 25.27 -1.53 -3.73
C GLU A 408 26.32 -0.52 -4.24
N ILE A 409 26.02 0.79 -4.05
CA ILE A 409 26.89 1.89 -4.44
C ILE A 409 27.12 2.76 -3.20
N CYS A 410 27.87 2.26 -2.22
CA CYS A 410 28.25 3.10 -1.07
C CYS A 410 29.14 4.25 -1.57
N PRO A 411 28.71 5.52 -1.51
CA PRO A 411 29.55 6.61 -1.92
C PRO A 411 30.75 6.66 -0.96
N LYS A 412 31.91 6.33 -1.49
CA LYS A 412 33.18 6.36 -0.71
C LYS A 412 33.58 7.77 -0.31
N GLU A 413 32.98 8.79 -0.91
CA GLU A 413 33.33 10.19 -0.72
C GLU A 413 32.05 11.03 -0.69
N GLY A 414 31.96 11.97 0.26
CA GLY A 414 30.97 13.05 0.19
C GLY A 414 29.81 13.03 1.19
N ILE A 415 29.79 12.14 2.19
CA ILE A 415 28.76 12.22 3.24
C ILE A 415 29.05 13.47 4.08
N ALA A 416 28.20 14.51 3.94
CA ALA A 416 28.34 15.78 4.63
C ALA A 416 27.56 15.85 5.96
N CYS A 417 26.65 14.91 6.21
CA CYS A 417 25.96 14.77 7.47
C CYS A 417 26.84 14.08 8.51
N THR A 418 26.77 14.56 9.75
CA THR A 418 27.49 13.99 10.88
C THR A 418 26.53 13.60 12.01
N LEU A 419 27.04 13.17 13.14
CA LEU A 419 26.24 12.93 14.35
C LEU A 419 25.45 14.17 14.82
N VAL A 420 25.85 15.39 14.41
CA VAL A 420 25.12 16.64 14.67
C VAL A 420 23.73 16.60 14.03
N SER A 421 23.57 16.00 12.86
CA SER A 421 22.28 15.82 12.22
C SER A 421 21.32 15.00 13.09
N LEU A 422 21.78 13.92 13.71
CA LEU A 422 20.96 13.10 14.62
C LEU A 422 20.54 13.90 15.86
N ALA A 423 21.45 14.67 16.43
CA ALA A 423 21.14 15.55 17.56
C ALA A 423 20.09 16.61 17.20
N ALA A 424 20.13 17.15 15.97
CA ALA A 424 19.11 18.10 15.50
C ALA A 424 17.71 17.46 15.48
N PHE A 425 17.56 16.26 14.94
CA PHE A 425 16.28 15.54 14.93
C PHE A 425 15.84 15.14 16.34
N ALA A 426 16.73 14.64 17.18
CA ALA A 426 16.41 14.31 18.57
C ALA A 426 15.81 15.51 19.32
N LYS A 427 16.39 16.71 19.09
CA LYS A 427 15.97 17.96 19.73
C LYS A 427 14.65 18.51 19.23
N HIS A 428 14.48 18.57 17.92
CA HIS A 428 13.37 19.31 17.30
C HIS A 428 12.18 18.42 16.93
N CYS A 429 12.36 17.08 16.87
CA CYS A 429 11.33 16.09 16.54
C CYS A 429 11.10 15.16 17.76
N PRO A 430 10.35 15.58 18.78
CA PRO A 430 10.18 14.80 20.01
C PRO A 430 9.48 13.47 19.81
N GLN A 431 8.74 13.30 18.70
CA GLN A 431 8.02 12.07 18.35
C GLN A 431 8.80 11.15 17.42
N ILE A 432 10.05 11.49 17.08
CA ILE A 432 10.86 10.67 16.17
C ILE A 432 11.07 9.27 16.74
N CYS A 433 10.75 8.23 15.98
CA CYS A 433 10.93 6.83 16.36
C CYS A 433 11.78 6.04 15.35
N HIS A 434 12.03 6.61 14.16
CA HIS A 434 12.86 5.98 13.14
C HIS A 434 13.67 7.03 12.39
N ILE A 435 15.01 6.85 12.33
CA ILE A 435 15.92 7.70 11.55
C ILE A 435 16.84 6.80 10.73
N ASN A 436 16.60 6.73 9.45
CA ASN A 436 17.45 6.05 8.48
C ASN A 436 18.02 7.09 7.51
N MET A 437 19.29 7.43 7.66
CA MET A 437 20.00 8.36 6.80
C MET A 437 21.51 8.10 6.84
N ASN A 438 22.19 8.44 5.77
CA ASN A 438 23.63 8.36 5.75
C ASN A 438 24.27 9.54 6.52
N PHE A 439 25.15 9.21 7.45
CA PHE A 439 25.98 10.16 8.16
C PHE A 439 27.36 9.58 8.44
N THR A 440 28.33 10.41 8.74
CA THR A 440 29.65 9.99 9.19
C THR A 440 29.78 10.16 10.70
N ALA A 441 30.42 9.18 11.36
CA ALA A 441 30.73 9.20 12.78
C ALA A 441 32.26 9.31 13.00
N THR A 442 32.97 9.94 12.07
CA THR A 442 34.43 10.14 12.11
C THR A 442 34.88 11.21 13.12
N SER A 443 33.95 12.02 13.60
CA SER A 443 34.19 13.00 14.67
C SER A 443 32.97 13.12 15.57
N LEU A 444 33.22 13.24 16.87
CA LEU A 444 32.17 13.60 17.81
C LEU A 444 31.96 15.10 17.81
N PRO A 445 30.72 15.57 17.88
CA PRO A 445 30.45 16.98 18.15
C PRO A 445 31.15 17.40 19.43
N ASP A 446 31.73 18.62 19.43
CA ASP A 446 32.31 19.11 20.66
C ASP A 446 31.24 19.20 21.77
N ARG A 447 31.67 19.10 23.03
CA ARG A 447 30.77 19.11 24.19
C ARG A 447 29.90 20.37 24.25
N ALA A 448 30.39 21.52 23.74
CA ALA A 448 29.64 22.77 23.70
C ALA A 448 28.53 22.70 22.62
N THR A 449 28.82 22.15 21.46
CA THR A 449 27.86 21.89 20.39
C THR A 449 26.83 20.83 20.83
N ALA A 450 27.26 19.74 21.42
CA ALA A 450 26.39 18.70 21.98
C ALA A 450 25.53 19.26 23.14
N ALA A 451 26.12 20.05 24.06
CA ALA A 451 25.40 20.69 25.17
C ALA A 451 24.44 21.78 24.67
N HIS A 452 24.79 22.54 23.63
CA HIS A 452 23.86 23.49 23.01
C HIS A 452 22.65 22.75 22.38
N HIS A 453 22.85 21.53 21.91
CA HIS A 453 21.80 20.68 21.42
C HIS A 453 21.08 19.90 22.54
N SER A 454 21.76 19.45 23.61
CA SER A 454 21.18 18.67 24.72
C SER A 454 20.56 19.52 25.83
N LEU A 455 21.11 20.71 26.14
CA LEU A 455 20.61 21.59 27.24
C LEU A 455 19.17 22.06 27.07
N ILE A 456 18.60 21.90 25.88
CA ILE A 456 17.17 22.19 25.65
C ILE A 456 16.29 20.97 25.92
N LEU A 457 16.85 19.78 25.94
CA LEU A 457 16.14 18.59 26.38
C LEU A 457 15.90 18.55 27.90
N ALA A 458 16.74 19.17 28.69
CA ALA A 458 16.60 19.30 30.14
C ALA A 458 15.37 20.12 30.58
N GLY A 459 14.73 20.87 29.68
CA GLY A 459 13.51 21.65 29.97
C GLY A 459 12.21 21.03 29.40
N ALA A 460 12.30 20.09 28.50
CA ALA A 460 11.13 19.43 27.92
C ALA A 460 10.87 18.09 28.63
N VAL A 461 9.97 18.10 29.61
CA VAL A 461 9.59 16.97 30.48
C VAL A 461 8.82 15.86 29.73
N ASN A 462 8.90 15.77 28.42
CA ASN A 462 8.35 14.64 27.69
C ASN A 462 9.45 13.58 27.53
N ARG A 463 9.60 12.73 28.55
CA ARG A 463 10.37 11.50 28.41
C ARG A 463 9.80 10.71 27.25
N ARG A 464 10.64 10.38 26.29
CA ARG A 464 10.27 9.46 25.22
C ARG A 464 9.80 8.14 25.82
N THR A 465 8.69 7.62 25.34
CA THR A 465 8.14 6.32 25.77
C THR A 465 8.62 5.19 24.86
N ASP A 466 8.94 5.54 23.62
CA ASP A 466 9.27 4.58 22.58
C ASP A 466 10.73 4.71 22.15
N PRO A 467 11.41 3.58 21.85
CA PRO A 467 12.78 3.60 21.36
C PRO A 467 12.86 4.25 19.97
N VAL A 468 13.99 4.92 19.71
CA VAL A 468 14.33 5.46 18.39
C VAL A 468 15.17 4.43 17.66
N GLU A 469 14.66 3.88 16.59
CA GLU A 469 15.39 2.94 15.74
C GLU A 469 16.27 3.70 14.75
N ILE A 470 17.56 3.38 14.75
CA ILE A 470 18.57 3.96 13.87
C ILE A 470 19.18 2.80 13.07
N PRO A 471 18.59 2.42 11.94
CA PRO A 471 19.20 1.43 11.05
C PRO A 471 20.44 2.05 10.42
N LEU A 472 21.55 1.37 10.56
CA LEU A 472 22.84 1.77 10.00
C LEU A 472 23.31 0.75 9.00
N GLN A 473 23.86 1.25 7.94
CA GLN A 473 24.61 0.42 7.01
C GLN A 473 26.04 0.28 7.54
N ALA A 474 26.54 -0.93 7.58
CA ALA A 474 27.86 -1.26 8.10
C ALA A 474 29.05 -0.58 7.35
N CYS A 475 28.76 0.21 6.31
CA CYS A 475 29.76 0.97 5.55
C CYS A 475 30.03 2.37 6.09
N VAL A 476 29.29 2.86 7.08
CA VAL A 476 29.48 4.18 7.67
C VAL A 476 30.77 4.23 8.47
N ASP A 477 31.61 5.25 8.21
CA ASP A 477 32.88 5.43 8.92
C ASP A 477 32.65 5.85 10.37
N ILE A 478 33.35 5.19 11.29
CA ILE A 478 33.28 5.40 12.74
C ILE A 478 34.69 5.48 13.35
N VAL A 479 34.89 6.42 14.28
CA VAL A 479 36.17 6.58 14.96
C VAL A 479 36.27 5.70 16.20
N ASN A 480 35.28 5.74 17.07
CA ASN A 480 35.24 5.02 18.34
C ASN A 480 33.80 4.66 18.69
N GLY A 481 33.49 3.38 18.68
CA GLY A 481 32.14 2.88 18.91
C GLY A 481 31.60 3.23 20.30
N ARG A 482 32.45 3.20 21.33
CA ARG A 482 32.04 3.54 22.70
C ARG A 482 31.60 5.01 22.81
N ASP A 483 32.40 5.94 22.30
CA ASP A 483 32.11 7.36 22.40
C ASP A 483 30.87 7.73 21.59
N VAL A 484 30.67 7.09 20.42
CA VAL A 484 29.46 7.23 19.60
C VAL A 484 28.23 6.67 20.34
N ALA A 485 28.35 5.51 21.00
CA ALA A 485 27.27 4.94 21.77
C ALA A 485 26.86 5.84 22.95
N GLU A 486 27.85 6.35 23.73
CA GLU A 486 27.60 7.30 24.81
C GLU A 486 26.89 8.56 24.28
N PHE A 487 27.32 9.10 23.14
CA PHE A 487 26.67 10.25 22.50
C PHE A 487 25.21 9.94 22.12
N LEU A 488 24.94 8.81 21.49
CA LEU A 488 23.58 8.45 21.08
C LEU A 488 22.65 8.21 22.28
N VAL A 489 23.17 7.57 23.34
CA VAL A 489 22.43 7.39 24.59
C VAL A 489 22.08 8.75 25.22
N ASP A 490 23.01 9.68 25.25
CA ASP A 490 22.77 11.02 25.80
C ASP A 490 21.75 11.81 24.96
N VAL A 491 21.89 11.79 23.62
CA VAL A 491 21.05 12.56 22.70
C VAL A 491 19.60 12.05 22.67
N PHE A 492 19.40 10.73 22.78
CA PHE A 492 18.07 10.11 22.72
C PHE A 492 17.53 9.67 24.10
N ASP A 493 18.08 10.20 25.20
CA ASP A 493 17.65 9.92 26.58
C ASP A 493 17.63 8.41 26.90
N GLY A 494 18.64 7.69 26.46
CA GLY A 494 18.77 6.24 26.64
C GLY A 494 17.83 5.40 25.76
N MET A 495 17.13 5.99 24.81
CA MET A 495 16.14 5.31 23.96
C MET A 495 16.65 5.00 22.53
N ALA A 496 17.92 5.26 22.22
CA ALA A 496 18.50 4.90 20.93
C ALA A 496 18.61 3.37 20.79
N ARG A 497 18.24 2.85 19.64
CA ARG A 497 18.49 1.45 19.22
C ARG A 497 19.15 1.45 17.86
N VAL A 498 20.37 0.98 17.79
CA VAL A 498 21.11 0.87 16.55
C VAL A 498 20.91 -0.54 15.98
N ASN A 499 20.38 -0.59 14.77
CA ASN A 499 20.20 -1.84 14.00
C ASN A 499 21.15 -1.83 12.81
N LEU A 500 22.07 -2.80 12.75
CA LEU A 500 22.99 -2.93 11.63
C LEU A 500 22.30 -3.68 10.48
N THR A 501 22.31 -3.10 9.31
CA THR A 501 21.87 -3.73 8.07
C THR A 501 23.07 -3.96 7.17
N TYR A 502 23.20 -5.19 6.66
CA TYR A 502 24.23 -5.55 5.71
C TYR A 502 23.61 -5.62 4.32
N PRO A 503 24.32 -5.17 3.27
CA PRO A 503 23.88 -5.40 1.90
C PRO A 503 23.69 -6.90 1.63
N GLU A 504 22.65 -7.26 0.89
CA GLU A 504 22.29 -8.67 0.62
C GLU A 504 23.44 -9.48 -0.01
N ASP A 505 24.33 -8.82 -0.78
CA ASP A 505 25.50 -9.43 -1.40
C ASP A 505 26.74 -9.53 -0.49
N PHE A 506 26.73 -8.84 0.65
CA PHE A 506 27.76 -9.02 1.67
C PHE A 506 27.36 -10.18 2.57
N THR A 507 27.80 -11.37 2.19
CA THR A 507 27.89 -12.47 3.14
C THR A 507 28.58 -11.98 4.40
N ASP A 508 28.10 -12.43 5.58
CA ASP A 508 28.59 -12.16 6.93
C ASP A 508 30.03 -11.63 6.92
N PRO A 509 30.34 -10.43 7.49
CA PRO A 509 31.70 -9.86 7.53
C PRO A 509 32.75 -10.80 8.10
N ARG A 510 32.32 -11.90 8.72
CA ARG A 510 33.16 -13.01 9.19
C ARG A 510 33.61 -13.93 8.06
N THR A 511 33.10 -13.76 6.82
CA THR A 511 33.50 -14.58 5.68
C THR A 511 34.81 -14.12 5.03
N GLU A 512 35.50 -15.08 4.39
CA GLU A 512 36.74 -14.86 3.65
C GLU A 512 36.50 -13.86 2.51
N GLY A 513 36.97 -12.62 2.65
CA GLY A 513 36.89 -11.57 1.63
C GLY A 513 36.59 -10.17 2.15
N ALA A 514 36.09 -10.02 3.38
CA ALA A 514 35.95 -8.71 3.98
C ALA A 514 37.31 -8.07 4.27
N THR A 515 37.51 -6.79 3.87
CA THR A 515 38.74 -6.07 4.17
C THR A 515 38.90 -5.90 5.68
N GLU A 516 40.14 -5.79 6.16
CA GLU A 516 40.42 -5.60 7.60
C GLU A 516 39.77 -4.30 8.12
N GLU A 517 39.69 -3.29 7.27
CA GLU A 517 39.01 -2.03 7.57
C GLU A 517 37.49 -2.20 7.76
N PHE A 518 36.85 -3.03 6.95
CA PHE A 518 35.43 -3.34 7.12
C PHE A 518 35.17 -4.09 8.43
N ARG A 519 36.00 -5.08 8.76
CA ARG A 519 35.90 -5.83 10.04
C ARG A 519 36.10 -4.92 11.25
N ARG A 520 37.01 -3.96 11.16
CA ARG A 520 37.22 -2.97 12.23
C ARG A 520 35.98 -2.10 12.40
N ARG A 521 35.44 -1.54 11.32
CA ARG A 521 34.22 -0.72 11.37
C ARG A 521 33.02 -1.49 11.91
N ASP A 522 32.83 -2.71 11.46
CA ASP A 522 31.79 -3.62 11.94
C ASP A 522 31.89 -3.86 13.46
N ALA A 523 33.09 -4.14 13.95
CA ALA A 523 33.33 -4.32 15.38
C ALA A 523 32.99 -3.06 16.22
N GLU A 524 33.32 -1.88 15.74
CA GLU A 524 32.98 -0.62 16.38
C GLU A 524 31.45 -0.39 16.40
N TRP A 525 30.75 -0.66 15.29
CA TRP A 525 29.30 -0.55 15.23
C TRP A 525 28.58 -1.62 16.07
N GLU A 526 29.11 -2.84 16.15
CA GLU A 526 28.61 -3.86 17.06
C GLU A 526 28.73 -3.44 18.52
N GLN A 527 29.79 -2.73 18.89
CA GLN A 527 29.92 -2.13 20.21
C GLN A 527 28.83 -1.09 20.47
N VAL A 528 28.55 -0.19 19.49
CA VAL A 528 27.45 0.78 19.59
C VAL A 528 26.12 0.05 19.78
N ARG A 529 25.84 -0.95 18.95
CA ARG A 529 24.61 -1.74 19.04
C ARG A 529 24.45 -2.40 20.41
N SER A 530 25.51 -3.02 20.93
CA SER A 530 25.47 -3.67 22.23
C SER A 530 25.18 -2.70 23.37
N MET A 531 25.81 -1.51 23.36
CA MET A 531 25.61 -0.50 24.38
C MET A 531 24.23 0.17 24.30
N THR A 532 23.69 0.39 23.09
CA THR A 532 22.35 0.99 22.90
C THR A 532 21.23 -0.01 23.13
N SER A 533 21.44 -1.31 22.90
CA SER A 533 20.44 -2.36 23.15
C SER A 533 20.30 -2.73 24.63
N GLY A 534 21.35 -2.51 25.45
CA GLY A 534 21.38 -2.88 26.87
C GLY A 534 20.62 -1.91 27.79
N CYS A 535 20.09 -0.82 27.28
CA CYS A 535 19.51 0.25 28.09
C CYS A 535 18.12 -0.01 28.67
N ARG A 536 17.51 -1.18 28.55
CA ARG A 536 16.39 -1.67 29.42
C ARG A 536 15.98 -3.10 29.06
N GLU A 537 16.70 -4.09 29.52
CA GLU A 537 16.01 -5.25 30.04
C GLU A 537 15.40 -4.83 31.38
N GLU A 538 14.09 -4.57 31.42
CA GLU A 538 13.40 -4.52 32.70
C GLU A 538 13.74 -5.79 33.44
N PRO A 539 14.21 -5.72 34.71
CA PRO A 539 14.40 -6.92 35.51
C PRO A 539 13.03 -7.61 35.50
N SER A 540 12.98 -8.80 34.90
CA SER A 540 11.84 -9.71 35.01
C SER A 540 11.47 -9.79 36.49
N LEU A 541 10.33 -9.15 36.83
CA LEU A 541 9.78 -9.25 38.19
C LEU A 541 9.67 -10.71 38.55
N PRO A 542 10.16 -11.11 39.72
CA PRO A 542 10.17 -12.50 40.19
C PRO A 542 8.78 -13.10 40.37
#